data_23493e43dcda10661f492881b13105fe
#
_entry.id   23493e43dcda10661f492881b13105fe
#
_cell.length_a   1.000
_cell.length_b   1.000
_cell.length_c   1.000
_cell.angle_alpha   90.00
_cell.angle_beta   90.00
_cell.angle_gamma   90.00
#
_symmetry.space_group_name_H-M   'P 1'
#
loop_
_entity.id
_entity.type
_entity.pdbx_description
1 polymer ?
#
loop_
_entity_poly.entity_id
_entity_poly.type
_entity_poly.pdbx_seq_one_letter_code
_entity_poly.pdbx_strand_id
1 'polypeptide(L)'
;MVCENWYVRFLMKDVKSGGDLARFVAKKFSNLEILMLIVDKLELLQENPFKYAREKLKNRLDKYGNPMFSIEVTGDIRILYSVDPKNCIVFIWEIGPHKDVYG
;
A
#
# COMPACT_ATOMS: atom_id res chain seq x y z
N MET A 1 6.82 -14.90 16.14
CA MET A 1 7.55 -13.62 16.21
C MET A 1 6.59 -12.46 15.94
N VAL A 2 6.62 -11.45 16.77
CA VAL A 2 5.79 -10.26 16.62
C VAL A 2 6.63 -9.12 16.04
N CYS A 3 6.12 -8.49 14.99
CA CYS A 3 6.81 -7.36 14.38
C CYS A 3 6.48 -6.09 15.18
N GLU A 4 7.51 -5.47 15.76
CA GLU A 4 7.33 -4.19 16.46
C GLU A 4 7.22 -3.04 15.47
N ASN A 5 8.00 -3.12 14.40
CA ASN A 5 7.98 -2.13 13.32
C ASN A 5 7.87 -2.87 11.99
N TRP A 6 7.12 -2.29 11.07
CA TRP A 6 6.97 -2.82 9.74
C TRP A 6 7.67 -1.92 8.74
N TYR A 7 8.35 -2.54 7.78
CA TYR A 7 9.04 -1.81 6.72
C TYR A 7 8.18 -1.79 5.48
N VAL A 8 7.98 -0.60 4.91
CA VAL A 8 7.26 -0.44 3.66
C VAL A 8 8.24 -0.54 2.51
N ARG A 9 7.92 -1.38 1.54
CA ARG A 9 8.73 -1.54 0.34
C ARG A 9 7.83 -1.43 -0.88
N PHE A 10 8.20 -0.52 -1.80
CA PHE A 10 7.41 -0.29 -3.00
C PHE A 10 7.86 -1.24 -4.10
N LEU A 11 6.90 -1.98 -4.66
CA LEU A 11 7.13 -2.86 -5.81
C LEU A 11 6.33 -2.39 -7.02
N MET A 12 5.97 -1.12 -7.03
CA MET A 12 5.32 -0.49 -8.17
C MET A 12 6.36 -0.20 -9.26
N LYS A 13 5.91 -0.16 -10.50
CA LYS A 13 6.79 0.03 -11.65
C LYS A 13 7.63 1.31 -11.55
N ASP A 14 7.01 2.42 -11.20
CA ASP A 14 7.63 3.74 -11.23
C ASP A 14 7.97 4.30 -9.84
N VAL A 15 7.75 3.52 -8.79
CA VAL A 15 7.99 3.99 -7.42
C VAL A 15 8.89 3.00 -6.70
N LYS A 16 10.07 3.46 -6.30
CA LYS A 16 11.03 2.66 -5.53
C LYS A 16 11.32 3.28 -4.18
N SER A 17 11.04 4.57 -4.02
CA SER A 17 11.33 5.31 -2.81
C SER A 17 10.26 6.38 -2.54
N GLY A 18 10.34 7.04 -1.39
CA GLY A 18 9.44 8.13 -1.04
C GLY A 18 9.49 9.30 -2.01
N GLY A 19 10.68 9.61 -2.56
CA GLY A 19 10.82 10.66 -3.55
C GLY A 19 10.09 10.34 -4.85
N ASP A 20 10.16 9.09 -5.26
CA ASP A 20 9.42 8.61 -6.43
C ASP A 20 7.91 8.67 -6.19
N LEU A 21 7.48 8.41 -4.96
CA LEU A 21 6.07 8.45 -4.60
C LEU A 21 5.49 9.86 -4.83
N ALA A 22 6.20 10.88 -4.42
CA ALA A 22 5.74 12.27 -4.60
C ALA A 22 5.55 12.60 -6.09
N ARG A 23 6.51 12.19 -6.93
CA ARG A 23 6.41 12.39 -8.39
C ARG A 23 5.26 11.59 -8.99
N PHE A 24 5.10 10.35 -8.56
CA PHE A 24 4.01 9.48 -9.01
C PHE A 24 2.64 10.11 -8.70
N VAL A 25 2.46 10.59 -7.48
CA VAL A 25 1.19 11.19 -7.04
C VAL A 25 0.91 12.48 -7.81
N ALA A 26 1.93 13.32 -7.97
CA ALA A 26 1.77 14.58 -8.70
C ALA A 26 1.34 14.33 -10.15
N LYS A 27 1.91 13.30 -10.77
CA LYS A 27 1.61 12.96 -12.17
C LYS A 27 0.24 12.30 -12.32
N LYS A 28 -0.11 11.38 -11.42
CA LYS A 28 -1.34 10.59 -11.53
C LYS A 28 -2.58 11.32 -11.04
N PHE A 29 -2.45 12.05 -9.94
CA PHE A 29 -3.61 12.66 -9.27
C PHE A 29 -3.62 14.19 -9.33
N SER A 30 -2.50 14.82 -9.63
CA SER A 30 -2.35 16.27 -9.70
C SER A 30 -2.83 17.00 -8.44
N ASN A 31 -2.68 16.37 -7.27
CA ASN A 31 -3.19 16.87 -6.01
C ASN A 31 -2.28 16.47 -4.85
N LEU A 32 -1.63 17.44 -4.23
CA LEU A 32 -0.70 17.19 -3.12
C LEU A 32 -1.39 16.68 -1.86
N GLU A 33 -2.67 16.99 -1.67
CA GLU A 33 -3.41 16.46 -0.53
C GLU A 33 -3.49 14.93 -0.57
N ILE A 34 -3.57 14.38 -1.79
CA ILE A 34 -3.58 12.92 -1.97
C ILE A 34 -2.27 12.31 -1.47
N LEU A 35 -1.15 12.97 -1.72
CA LEU A 35 0.15 12.50 -1.23
C LEU A 35 0.16 12.43 0.30
N MET A 36 -0.35 13.44 0.96
CA MET A 36 -0.40 13.47 2.43
C MET A 36 -1.29 12.35 2.97
N LEU A 37 -2.44 12.13 2.33
CA LEU A 37 -3.34 11.05 2.73
C LEU A 37 -2.71 9.68 2.53
N ILE A 38 -1.98 9.49 1.44
CA ILE A 38 -1.26 8.24 1.19
C ILE A 38 -0.19 8.02 2.26
N VAL A 39 0.59 9.04 2.57
CA VAL A 39 1.63 8.95 3.61
C VAL A 39 1.02 8.58 4.96
N ASP A 40 -0.11 9.20 5.31
CA ASP A 40 -0.81 8.87 6.56
C ASP A 40 -1.22 7.40 6.61
N LYS A 41 -1.71 6.86 5.49
CA LYS A 41 -2.09 5.44 5.43
C LYS A 41 -0.88 4.53 5.50
N LEU A 42 0.22 4.90 4.86
CA LEU A 42 1.47 4.13 4.94
C LEU A 42 1.99 4.08 6.39
N GLU A 43 1.86 5.17 7.13
CA GLU A 43 2.23 5.19 8.54
C GLU A 43 1.38 4.22 9.37
N LEU A 44 0.07 4.15 9.08
CA LEU A 44 -0.80 3.19 9.74
C LEU A 44 -0.38 1.75 9.42
N LEU A 45 0.00 1.48 8.19
CA LEU A 45 0.45 0.14 7.79
C LEU A 45 1.78 -0.21 8.46
N GLN A 46 2.65 0.76 8.69
CA GLN A 46 3.90 0.53 9.42
C GLN A 46 3.64 0.20 10.89
N GLU A 47 2.55 0.71 11.44
CA GLU A 47 2.15 0.41 12.81
C GLU A 47 1.54 -0.99 12.90
N ASN A 48 0.55 -1.28 12.07
CA ASN A 48 -0.10 -2.59 12.04
C ASN A 48 -0.85 -2.80 10.73
N PRO A 49 -0.27 -3.53 9.78
CA PRO A 49 -0.86 -3.69 8.44
C PRO A 49 -2.14 -4.53 8.41
N PHE A 50 -2.42 -5.28 9.47
CA PHE A 50 -3.62 -6.09 9.55
C PHE A 50 -4.80 -5.32 10.15
N LYS A 51 -4.52 -4.49 11.15
CA LYS A 51 -5.54 -3.75 11.88
C LYS A 51 -6.26 -2.74 11.00
N TYR A 52 -5.54 -2.07 10.13
CA TYR A 52 -6.07 -0.97 9.34
C TYR A 52 -6.47 -1.36 7.93
N ALA A 53 -6.36 -2.65 7.60
CA ALA A 53 -6.80 -3.13 6.30
C ALA A 53 -8.29 -2.86 6.10
N ARG A 54 -8.65 -2.31 4.96
CA ARG A 54 -10.04 -2.15 4.55
C ARG A 54 -10.64 -3.51 4.20
N GLU A 55 -9.86 -4.31 3.48
CA GLU A 55 -10.33 -5.56 2.94
C GLU A 55 -9.16 -6.51 2.69
N LYS A 56 -9.36 -7.78 3.01
CA LYS A 56 -8.45 -8.84 2.59
C LYS A 56 -8.96 -9.39 1.26
N LEU A 57 -8.10 -9.43 0.25
CA LEU A 57 -8.48 -9.96 -1.05
C LEU A 57 -8.50 -11.48 -1.00
N LYS A 58 -9.71 -12.03 -1.11
CA LYS A 58 -9.96 -13.45 -0.97
C LYS A 58 -9.26 -14.25 -2.07
N ASN A 59 -8.52 -15.28 -1.68
CA ASN A 59 -7.81 -16.19 -2.59
C ASN A 59 -6.78 -15.50 -3.47
N ARG A 60 -6.29 -14.32 -3.06
CA ARG A 60 -5.29 -13.60 -3.83
C ARG A 60 -3.98 -13.51 -3.04
N LEU A 61 -2.91 -13.97 -3.65
CA LEU A 61 -1.57 -13.94 -3.08
C LEU A 61 -0.66 -13.14 -4.01
N ASP A 62 0.39 -12.55 -3.46
CA ASP A 62 1.42 -11.92 -4.28
C ASP A 62 2.36 -12.99 -4.87
N LYS A 63 3.35 -12.57 -5.65
CA LYS A 63 4.28 -13.51 -6.29
C LYS A 63 5.17 -14.26 -5.28
N TYR A 64 5.18 -13.82 -4.02
CA TYR A 64 5.95 -14.48 -2.95
C TYR A 64 5.07 -15.36 -2.06
N GLY A 65 3.79 -15.47 -2.37
CA GLY A 65 2.85 -16.27 -1.59
C GLY A 65 2.23 -15.56 -0.40
N ASN A 66 2.39 -14.25 -0.29
CA ASN A 66 1.84 -13.47 0.83
C ASN A 66 0.40 -13.04 0.56
N PRO A 67 -0.46 -13.03 1.59
CA PRO A 67 -1.85 -12.58 1.41
C PRO A 67 -1.92 -11.09 1.07
N MET A 68 -2.89 -10.74 0.23
CA MET A 68 -3.07 -9.38 -0.23
C MET A 68 -4.25 -8.69 0.45
N PHE A 69 -4.07 -7.40 0.69
CA PHE A 69 -5.04 -6.54 1.37
C PHE A 69 -5.15 -5.22 0.61
N SER A 70 -6.18 -4.47 0.94
CA SER A 70 -6.27 -3.08 0.49
C SER A 70 -6.61 -2.17 1.66
N ILE A 71 -6.21 -0.92 1.53
CA ILE A 71 -6.58 0.14 2.47
C ILE A 71 -7.10 1.33 1.66
N GLU A 72 -8.14 1.96 2.17
CA GLU A 72 -8.74 3.12 1.53
C GLU A 72 -7.95 4.38 1.85
N VAL A 73 -7.61 5.14 0.81
CA VAL A 73 -7.00 6.46 0.95
C VAL A 73 -8.09 7.53 0.96
N THR A 74 -8.94 7.48 -0.07
CA THR A 74 -10.18 8.26 -0.17
C THR A 74 -11.28 7.29 -0.59
N GLY A 75 -12.50 7.76 -0.74
CA GLY A 75 -13.60 6.92 -1.20
C GLY A 75 -13.31 6.23 -2.54
N ASP A 76 -12.43 6.80 -3.35
CA ASP A 76 -12.11 6.31 -4.70
C ASP A 76 -10.72 5.69 -4.81
N ILE A 77 -9.76 6.16 -4.02
CA ILE A 77 -8.36 5.72 -4.12
C ILE A 77 -8.04 4.67 -3.07
N ARG A 78 -7.38 3.60 -3.51
CA ARG A 78 -6.97 2.47 -2.66
C ARG A 78 -5.48 2.21 -2.80
N ILE A 79 -4.90 1.62 -1.76
CA ILE A 79 -3.55 1.06 -1.80
C ILE A 79 -3.70 -0.45 -1.74
N LEU A 80 -3.15 -1.14 -2.74
CA LEU A 80 -3.06 -2.60 -2.76
C LEU A 80 -1.72 -2.99 -2.17
N TYR A 81 -1.73 -3.82 -1.14
CA TYR A 81 -0.50 -4.24 -0.49
C TYR A 81 -0.58 -5.70 -0.06
N SER A 82 0.57 -6.27 0.20
CA SER A 82 0.68 -7.60 0.79
C SER A 82 1.57 -7.52 2.03
N VAL A 83 1.46 -8.52 2.89
CA VAL A 83 2.17 -8.52 4.17
C VAL A 83 3.02 -9.77 4.28
N ASP A 84 4.31 -9.58 4.53
CA ASP A 84 5.24 -10.66 4.84
C ASP A 84 5.55 -10.60 6.34
N PRO A 85 4.81 -11.35 7.17
CA PRO A 85 4.99 -11.28 8.61
C PRO A 85 6.31 -11.90 9.08
N LYS A 86 6.90 -12.76 8.28
CA LYS A 86 8.17 -13.40 8.61
C LYS A 86 9.32 -12.40 8.59
N ASN A 87 9.28 -11.47 7.65
CA ASN A 87 10.32 -10.46 7.49
C ASN A 87 9.86 -9.06 7.92
N CYS A 88 8.64 -8.91 8.41
CA CYS A 88 8.06 -7.65 8.86
C CYS A 88 8.06 -6.59 7.75
N ILE A 89 7.65 -6.99 6.54
CA ILE A 89 7.63 -6.13 5.37
C ILE A 89 6.20 -6.00 4.85
N VAL A 90 5.84 -4.77 4.49
CA VAL A 90 4.61 -4.46 3.77
C VAL A 90 5.02 -4.06 2.36
N PHE A 91 4.60 -4.85 1.38
CA PHE A 91 4.87 -4.57 -0.03
C PHE A 91 3.72 -3.78 -0.63
N ILE A 92 4.03 -2.64 -1.23
CA ILE A 92 3.03 -1.80 -1.90
C ILE A 92 3.07 -2.12 -3.39
N TRP A 93 1.95 -2.64 -3.91
CA TRP A 93 1.84 -3.11 -5.28
C TRP A 93 1.19 -2.11 -6.22
N GLU A 94 0.18 -1.39 -5.73
CA GLU A 94 -0.58 -0.46 -6.57
C GLU A 94 -1.22 0.61 -5.71
N ILE A 95 -1.30 1.83 -6.25
CA ILE A 95 -2.04 2.94 -5.64
C ILE A 95 -2.87 3.56 -6.74
N GLY A 96 -4.18 3.55 -6.59
CA GLY A 96 -5.04 4.11 -7.61
C GLY A 96 -6.51 3.92 -7.34
N PRO A 97 -7.34 4.26 -8.34
CA PRO A 97 -8.77 4.03 -8.26
C PRO A 97 -9.09 2.55 -8.07
N HIS A 98 -10.26 2.27 -7.56
CA HIS A 98 -10.74 0.91 -7.30
C HIS A 98 -10.54 -0.02 -8.50
N LYS A 99 -10.82 0.44 -9.71
CA LYS A 99 -10.67 -0.36 -10.92
C LYS A 99 -9.23 -0.77 -11.20
N ASP A 100 -8.25 0.08 -10.84
CA ASP A 100 -6.83 -0.21 -11.06
C ASP A 100 -6.31 -1.22 -10.05
N VAL A 101 -6.89 -1.21 -8.85
CA VAL A 101 -6.48 -2.07 -7.74
C VAL A 101 -7.12 -3.45 -7.83
N TYR A 102 -8.38 -3.52 -8.19
CA TYR A 102 -9.15 -4.77 -8.24
C TYR A 102 -9.43 -5.27 -9.66
N GLY A 103 -9.24 -4.40 -10.62
CA GLY A 103 -9.52 -4.66 -12.01
C GLY A 103 -8.68 -5.68 -12.64
#